data_95569aca72bcacd60a7d7b7aab67fb0b
#
_entry.id   95569aca72bcacd60a7d7b7aab67fb0b
#
_cell.length_a   1.000
_cell.length_b   1.000
_cell.length_c   1.000
_cell.angle_alpha   90.00
_cell.angle_beta   90.00
_cell.angle_gamma   90.00
#
_symmetry.space_group_name_H-M   'P 1'
#
loop_
_entity.id
_entity.type
_entity.pdbx_description
1 polymer ?
#
loop_
_entity_poly.entity_id
_entity_poly.type
_entity_poly.pdbx_seq_one_letter_code
_entity_poly.pdbx_strand_id
1 'polypeptide(L)'
;MSADTIVNVAQFAWDIIKDGAAAAEIGNTTANAVPQVDDWQSLTGTRGPNVQRRRYANHFYWPLDDYVHVEFEILLKWQFGARYRGGGAFIPNIWIEVPQCFVGWPWNANIGITTRNPTNASNDANAPLAAVPVTIKGEVGSGAQLNHVEWGFTIFGNGHIEQH
;
A
#
# COMPACT_ATOMS: atom_id res chain seq x y z
N MET A 1 22.89 -11.64 10.58
CA MET A 1 22.32 -10.42 9.97
C MET A 1 21.79 -9.54 11.09
N SER A 2 22.27 -8.32 11.24
CA SER A 2 21.74 -7.42 12.26
C SER A 2 20.40 -6.81 11.82
N ALA A 3 19.62 -6.31 12.77
CA ALA A 3 18.38 -5.56 12.49
C ALA A 3 18.64 -4.33 11.59
N ASP A 4 19.86 -3.83 11.60
CA ASP A 4 20.29 -2.66 10.81
C ASP A 4 20.45 -2.96 9.31
N THR A 5 20.34 -4.22 8.91
CA THR A 5 20.47 -4.62 7.50
C THR A 5 19.18 -4.56 6.70
N ILE A 6 18.05 -4.24 7.31
CA ILE A 6 16.82 -3.97 6.58
C ILE A 6 16.90 -2.55 6.05
N VAL A 7 17.13 -2.41 4.75
CA VAL A 7 17.30 -1.10 4.12
C VAL A 7 16.02 -0.66 3.42
N ASN A 8 15.71 0.57 3.70
CA ASN A 8 14.89 1.50 2.95
C ASN A 8 13.79 0.96 2.06
N VAL A 9 12.62 1.02 2.61
CA VAL A 9 11.48 1.41 1.80
C VAL A 9 11.73 2.86 1.37
N ALA A 10 11.81 3.09 0.09
CA ALA A 10 11.62 4.45 -0.37
C ALA A 10 10.27 4.93 0.21
N GLN A 11 10.27 6.07 0.86
CA GLN A 11 9.03 6.66 1.35
C GLN A 11 8.28 7.17 0.12
N PHE A 12 7.40 6.35 -0.42
CA PHE A 12 6.55 6.75 -1.51
C PHE A 12 5.25 7.32 -0.99
N ALA A 13 4.89 8.49 -1.51
CA ALA A 13 3.52 8.95 -1.53
C ALA A 13 3.03 8.83 -2.97
N TRP A 14 1.97 8.08 -3.19
CA TRP A 14 1.31 7.99 -4.48
C TRP A 14 -0.02 8.72 -4.42
N ASP A 15 -0.21 9.68 -5.32
CA ASP A 15 -1.53 10.24 -5.57
C ASP A 15 -2.26 9.36 -6.58
N ILE A 16 -3.36 8.76 -6.15
CA ILE A 16 -4.11 7.78 -6.94
C ILE A 16 -5.17 8.45 -7.80
N ILE A 17 -5.85 9.43 -7.22
CA ILE A 17 -6.93 10.17 -7.87
C ILE A 17 -6.70 11.64 -7.59
N LYS A 18 -6.75 12.45 -8.62
CA LYS A 18 -6.61 13.89 -8.49
C LYS A 18 -7.55 14.60 -9.46
N ASP A 19 -8.25 15.62 -8.98
CA ASP A 19 -9.11 16.48 -9.79
C ASP A 19 -10.13 15.72 -10.66
N GLY A 20 -10.72 14.64 -10.12
CA GLY A 20 -11.72 13.83 -10.81
C GLY A 20 -11.18 12.85 -11.85
N ALA A 21 -9.88 12.77 -12.03
CA ALA A 21 -9.25 11.79 -12.91
C ALA A 21 -8.51 10.73 -12.09
N ALA A 22 -8.74 9.46 -12.39
CA ALA A 22 -7.87 8.40 -11.91
C ALA A 22 -6.46 8.65 -12.47
N ALA A 23 -5.46 8.61 -11.62
CA ALA A 23 -4.08 8.57 -12.10
C ALA A 23 -3.93 7.31 -12.95
N ALA A 24 -3.83 7.50 -14.27
CA ALA A 24 -3.88 6.40 -15.25
C ALA A 24 -2.72 5.41 -15.10
N GLU A 25 -1.67 5.82 -14.41
CA GLU A 25 -0.54 4.97 -14.08
C GLU A 25 -0.02 5.42 -12.71
N ILE A 26 -0.37 4.66 -11.70
CA ILE A 26 0.48 4.57 -10.53
C ILE A 26 1.73 3.88 -11.05
N GLY A 27 2.68 4.66 -11.55
CA GLY A 27 3.78 4.15 -12.35
C GLY A 27 4.47 2.94 -11.71
N ASN A 28 5.45 2.39 -12.30
CA ASN A 28 6.26 1.25 -11.81
C ASN A 28 6.94 1.52 -10.45
N THR A 29 6.29 2.31 -9.58
CA THR A 29 6.79 2.72 -8.29
C THR A 29 6.47 1.63 -7.30
N THR A 30 7.46 0.88 -6.93
CA THR A 30 7.37 -0.17 -5.92
C THR A 30 8.16 0.25 -4.68
N ALA A 31 7.65 -0.12 -3.51
CA ALA A 31 8.41 -0.10 -2.28
C ALA A 31 8.96 -1.50 -1.99
N ASN A 32 9.97 -1.59 -1.15
CA ASN A 32 10.51 -2.86 -0.69
C ASN A 32 11.09 -2.75 0.73
N ALA A 33 11.27 -3.88 1.37
CA ALA A 33 12.00 -4.02 2.63
C ALA A 33 12.89 -5.25 2.55
N VAL A 34 14.08 -5.03 2.03
CA VAL A 34 15.09 -6.06 1.76
C VAL A 34 16.41 -5.71 2.45
N PRO A 35 17.31 -6.67 2.68
CA PRO A 35 18.64 -6.36 3.16
C PRO A 35 19.41 -5.55 2.11
N GLN A 36 20.40 -4.79 2.57
CA GLN A 36 21.32 -4.09 1.67
C GLN A 36 22.21 -5.10 0.97
N VAL A 37 21.84 -5.45 -0.25
CA VAL A 37 22.60 -6.37 -1.10
C VAL A 37 22.79 -5.75 -2.47
N ASP A 38 23.94 -5.92 -3.04
CA ASP A 38 24.26 -5.42 -4.38
C ASP A 38 23.61 -6.27 -5.48
N ASP A 39 23.24 -7.50 -5.15
CA ASP A 39 22.64 -8.46 -6.08
C ASP A 39 21.29 -8.96 -5.56
N TRP A 40 20.22 -8.53 -6.20
CA TRP A 40 18.84 -8.98 -5.91
C TRP A 40 18.66 -10.49 -6.15
N GLN A 41 19.49 -11.13 -6.99
CA GLN A 41 19.46 -12.58 -7.23
C GLN A 41 19.89 -13.38 -5.99
N SER A 42 20.54 -12.73 -5.03
CA SER A 42 20.87 -13.34 -3.75
C SER A 42 19.67 -13.56 -2.83
N LEU A 43 18.52 -12.95 -3.15
CA LEU A 43 17.25 -13.19 -2.47
C LEU A 43 16.54 -14.39 -3.06
N THR A 44 16.16 -15.34 -2.21
CA THR A 44 15.52 -16.59 -2.61
C THR A 44 14.21 -16.82 -1.88
N GLY A 45 13.34 -17.67 -2.43
CA GLY A 45 12.12 -18.10 -1.76
C GLY A 45 10.97 -17.10 -1.77
N THR A 46 11.01 -16.10 -2.64
CA THR A 46 9.90 -15.12 -2.80
C THR A 46 8.58 -15.81 -3.13
N ARG A 47 7.54 -15.39 -2.45
CA ARG A 47 6.16 -15.87 -2.58
C ARG A 47 5.19 -14.72 -2.85
N GLY A 48 3.96 -15.07 -3.17
CA GLY A 48 2.86 -14.14 -3.37
C GLY A 48 2.61 -13.81 -4.86
N PRO A 49 1.91 -12.72 -5.15
CA PRO A 49 1.59 -11.66 -4.19
C PRO A 49 0.41 -11.99 -3.28
N ASN A 50 0.47 -11.50 -2.05
CA ASN A 50 -0.71 -11.34 -1.21
C ASN A 50 -1.43 -10.05 -1.59
N VAL A 51 -2.74 -9.99 -1.33
CA VAL A 51 -3.61 -8.89 -1.72
C VAL A 51 -4.47 -8.46 -0.55
N GLN A 52 -4.46 -7.16 -0.27
CA GLN A 52 -5.41 -6.51 0.62
C GLN A 52 -6.28 -5.54 -0.18
N ARG A 53 -7.58 -5.79 -0.16
CA ARG A 53 -8.57 -4.98 -0.90
C ARG A 53 -9.22 -3.96 0.02
N ARG A 54 -9.42 -2.74 -0.49
CA ARG A 54 -10.27 -1.71 0.12
C ARG A 54 -11.14 -1.07 -0.95
N ARG A 55 -12.37 -0.82 -0.59
CA ARG A 55 -13.36 -0.15 -1.43
C ARG A 55 -13.93 1.03 -0.67
N TYR A 56 -14.09 2.12 -1.38
CA TYR A 56 -14.80 3.30 -0.92
C TYR A 56 -15.91 3.62 -1.89
N ALA A 57 -17.07 3.97 -1.35
CA ALA A 57 -18.18 4.50 -2.13
C ALA A 57 -18.86 5.60 -1.33
N ASN A 58 -19.07 6.76 -1.95
CA ASN A 58 -19.84 7.85 -1.39
C ASN A 58 -21.16 7.94 -2.13
N HIS A 59 -22.25 7.72 -1.39
CA HIS A 59 -23.62 7.74 -1.89
C HIS A 59 -24.31 9.02 -1.50
N PHE A 60 -25.12 9.54 -2.40
CA PHE A 60 -26.00 10.66 -2.16
C PHE A 60 -27.44 10.32 -2.58
N TYR A 61 -28.39 10.62 -1.72
CA TYR A 61 -29.80 10.36 -1.94
C TYR A 61 -30.53 11.66 -2.30
N TRP A 62 -31.11 11.74 -3.51
CA TRP A 62 -31.87 12.90 -3.94
C TRP A 62 -32.92 12.58 -5.01
N PRO A 63 -34.12 13.03 -4.82
CA PRO A 63 -34.94 12.99 -3.58
C PRO A 63 -35.38 11.57 -3.30
N LEU A 64 -35.30 10.66 -4.30
CA LEU A 64 -35.73 9.27 -4.25
C LEU A 64 -34.70 8.30 -4.87
N ASP A 65 -33.68 8.81 -5.54
CA ASP A 65 -32.68 8.00 -6.21
C ASP A 65 -31.37 8.00 -5.45
N ASP A 66 -30.71 6.86 -5.44
CA ASP A 66 -29.37 6.66 -4.87
C ASP A 66 -28.32 6.90 -5.97
N TYR A 67 -27.47 7.89 -5.78
CA TYR A 67 -26.40 8.21 -6.70
C TYR A 67 -25.05 7.95 -6.07
N VAL A 68 -24.19 7.20 -6.77
CA VAL A 68 -22.77 7.05 -6.42
C VAL A 68 -22.02 8.24 -7.03
N HIS A 69 -21.43 9.07 -6.17
CA HIS A 69 -20.61 10.21 -6.61
C HIS A 69 -19.14 9.88 -6.76
N VAL A 70 -18.63 9.08 -5.84
CA VAL A 70 -17.25 8.62 -5.87
C VAL A 70 -17.22 7.15 -5.48
N GLU A 71 -16.62 6.33 -6.31
CA GLU A 71 -16.37 4.93 -6.02
C GLU A 71 -14.98 4.55 -6.52
N PHE A 72 -14.20 3.92 -5.67
CA PHE A 72 -12.92 3.34 -6.08
C PHE A 72 -12.59 2.08 -5.29
N GLU A 73 -11.80 1.23 -5.91
CA GLU A 73 -11.23 0.04 -5.30
C GLU A 73 -9.71 0.13 -5.36
N ILE A 74 -9.06 -0.18 -4.23
CA ILE A 74 -7.60 -0.24 -4.13
C ILE A 74 -7.20 -1.65 -3.75
N LEU A 75 -6.24 -2.20 -4.47
CA LEU A 75 -5.56 -3.45 -4.18
C LEU A 75 -4.13 -3.14 -3.72
N LEU A 76 -3.87 -3.29 -2.44
CA LEU A 76 -2.51 -3.31 -1.91
C LEU A 76 -1.95 -4.72 -2.10
N LYS A 77 -0.86 -4.84 -2.84
CA LYS A 77 -0.22 -6.13 -3.15
C LYS A 77 1.22 -6.13 -2.68
N TRP A 78 1.69 -7.28 -2.21
CA TRP A 78 3.09 -7.43 -1.83
C TRP A 78 3.57 -8.85 -2.04
N GLN A 79 4.83 -8.97 -2.44
CA GLN A 79 5.60 -10.21 -2.40
C GLN A 79 6.28 -10.34 -1.05
N PHE A 80 6.44 -11.55 -0.57
CA PHE A 80 6.97 -11.84 0.76
C PHE A 80 7.81 -13.12 0.77
N GLY A 81 8.40 -13.44 1.94
CA GLY A 81 9.12 -14.68 2.15
C GLY A 81 10.50 -14.71 1.53
N ALA A 82 10.97 -13.62 0.96
CA ALA A 82 12.34 -13.55 0.44
C ALA A 82 13.34 -13.74 1.57
N ARG A 83 14.37 -14.54 1.32
CA ARG A 83 15.45 -14.84 2.27
C ARG A 83 16.79 -14.41 1.70
N TYR A 84 17.65 -13.94 2.57
CA TYR A 84 19.04 -13.65 2.24
C TYR A 84 19.97 -14.62 2.96
N ARG A 85 20.77 -15.35 2.21
CA ARG A 85 21.63 -16.42 2.73
C ARG A 85 20.89 -17.42 3.62
N GLY A 86 19.67 -17.78 3.21
CA GLY A 86 18.80 -18.70 3.92
C GLY A 86 18.13 -18.16 5.18
N GLY A 87 18.37 -16.92 5.55
CA GLY A 87 17.82 -16.29 6.75
C GLY A 87 16.87 -15.14 6.47
N GLY A 88 16.07 -14.81 7.48
CA GLY A 88 15.13 -13.70 7.45
C GLY A 88 13.87 -13.96 6.63
N ALA A 89 12.97 -12.98 6.66
CA ALA A 89 11.80 -12.91 5.80
C ALA A 89 11.62 -11.45 5.37
N PHE A 90 11.80 -11.20 4.10
CA PHE A 90 11.84 -9.86 3.51
C PHE A 90 10.69 -9.65 2.53
N ILE A 91 10.46 -8.39 2.18
CA ILE A 91 9.40 -7.94 1.28
C ILE A 91 10.06 -7.36 0.01
N PRO A 92 10.19 -8.14 -1.07
CA PRO A 92 10.85 -7.67 -2.29
C PRO A 92 10.11 -6.55 -3.00
N ASN A 93 8.77 -6.60 -3.02
CA ASN A 93 7.94 -5.62 -3.70
C ASN A 93 6.65 -5.34 -2.94
N ILE A 94 6.27 -4.07 -2.91
CA ILE A 94 4.97 -3.56 -2.48
C ILE A 94 4.46 -2.64 -3.57
N TRP A 95 3.24 -2.85 -4.03
CA TRP A 95 2.61 -1.98 -5.03
C TRP A 95 1.12 -1.90 -4.84
N ILE A 96 0.50 -1.00 -5.55
CA ILE A 96 -0.95 -0.85 -5.57
C ILE A 96 -1.50 -0.95 -6.98
N GLU A 97 -2.73 -1.40 -7.07
CA GLU A 97 -3.53 -1.34 -8.28
C GLU A 97 -4.88 -0.70 -7.96
N VAL A 98 -5.42 0.05 -8.91
CA VAL A 98 -6.76 0.63 -8.82
C VAL A 98 -7.59 0.11 -9.97
N PRO A 99 -8.21 -1.08 -9.82
CA PRO A 99 -8.95 -1.72 -10.90
C PRO A 99 -10.24 -1.00 -11.26
N GLN A 100 -10.79 -0.23 -10.33
CA GLN A 100 -12.03 0.50 -10.53
C GLN A 100 -11.95 1.87 -9.86
N CYS A 101 -12.32 2.90 -10.61
CA CYS A 101 -12.44 4.25 -10.11
C CYS A 101 -13.51 5.02 -10.88
N PHE A 102 -14.39 5.66 -10.14
CA PHE A 102 -15.40 6.58 -10.65
C PHE A 102 -15.47 7.82 -9.78
N VAL A 103 -15.40 8.99 -10.40
CA VAL A 103 -15.58 10.28 -9.74
C VAL A 103 -16.54 11.12 -10.57
N GLY A 104 -17.77 11.29 -10.06
CA GLY A 104 -18.81 12.08 -10.70
C GLY A 104 -18.67 13.58 -10.44
N TRP A 105 -19.01 14.41 -11.40
CA TRP A 105 -19.06 15.87 -11.21
C TRP A 105 -20.14 16.25 -10.19
N PRO A 106 -19.93 17.21 -9.28
CA PRO A 106 -18.77 18.07 -9.06
C PRO A 106 -17.78 17.56 -8.00
N TRP A 107 -17.69 16.28 -7.81
CA TRP A 107 -16.86 15.66 -6.78
C TRP A 107 -15.38 15.55 -7.20
N ASN A 108 -14.53 15.63 -6.20
CA ASN A 108 -13.09 15.38 -6.32
C ASN A 108 -12.68 14.29 -5.33
N ALA A 109 -11.70 13.52 -5.70
CA ALA A 109 -11.06 12.59 -4.81
C ALA A 109 -9.54 12.71 -4.93
N ASN A 110 -8.87 12.79 -3.80
CA ASN A 110 -7.41 12.81 -3.71
C ASN A 110 -7.00 11.75 -2.68
N ILE A 111 -6.31 10.72 -3.14
CA ILE A 111 -5.92 9.58 -2.30
C ILE A 111 -4.43 9.34 -2.46
N GLY A 112 -3.75 9.33 -1.32
CA GLY A 112 -2.34 9.04 -1.23
C GLY A 112 -2.07 7.75 -0.46
N ILE A 113 -1.03 7.03 -0.84
CA ILE A 113 -0.49 5.90 -0.10
C ILE A 113 0.92 6.24 0.32
N THR A 114 1.19 6.09 1.61
CA THR A 114 2.51 6.27 2.19
C THR A 114 2.99 4.97 2.81
N THR A 115 4.27 4.68 2.62
CA THR A 115 4.98 3.65 3.38
C THR A 115 5.96 4.36 4.33
N ARG A 116 6.17 3.78 5.50
CA ARG A 116 7.19 4.23 6.45
C ARG A 116 8.39 3.30 6.43
N ASN A 117 9.45 3.72 7.11
CA ASN A 117 10.65 2.89 7.23
C ASN A 117 10.32 1.51 7.80
N PRO A 118 10.90 0.46 7.22
CA PRO A 118 10.72 -0.89 7.73
C PRO A 118 11.37 -1.06 9.11
N THR A 119 10.81 -1.99 9.87
CA THR A 119 11.39 -2.42 11.15
C THR A 119 11.62 -3.92 11.12
N ASN A 120 12.43 -4.40 12.05
CA ASN A 120 12.54 -5.83 12.32
C ASN A 120 11.53 -6.20 13.42
N ALA A 121 10.51 -6.97 13.06
CA ALA A 121 9.50 -7.47 13.99
C ALA A 121 9.92 -8.77 14.70
N SER A 122 11.08 -9.32 14.36
CA SER A 122 11.63 -10.51 15.02
C SER A 122 12.42 -10.12 16.28
N ASN A 123 12.43 -11.00 17.26
CA ASN A 123 13.33 -10.93 18.40
C ASN A 123 14.73 -11.51 18.12
N ASP A 124 14.93 -12.08 16.93
CA ASP A 124 16.18 -12.69 16.52
C ASP A 124 16.85 -11.83 15.42
N ALA A 125 18.00 -11.25 15.75
CA ALA A 125 18.76 -10.44 14.80
C ALA A 125 19.32 -11.26 13.62
N ASN A 126 19.47 -12.58 13.79
CA ASN A 126 19.95 -13.47 12.74
C ASN A 126 18.84 -13.95 11.80
N ALA A 127 17.59 -13.80 12.22
CA ALA A 127 16.40 -14.14 11.43
C ALA A 127 15.40 -12.97 11.42
N PRO A 128 15.75 -11.83 10.81
CA PRO A 128 14.92 -10.64 10.80
C PRO A 128 13.60 -10.91 10.05
N LEU A 129 12.53 -10.35 10.60
CA LEU A 129 11.21 -10.30 9.98
C LEU A 129 10.90 -8.85 9.59
N ALA A 130 10.94 -8.55 8.31
CA ALA A 130 10.61 -7.22 7.83
C ALA A 130 9.15 -6.87 8.13
N ALA A 131 8.91 -5.68 8.64
CA ALA A 131 7.58 -5.12 8.86
C ALA A 131 7.54 -3.70 8.29
N VAL A 132 6.55 -3.43 7.45
CA VAL A 132 6.38 -2.13 6.77
C VAL A 132 5.02 -1.55 7.09
N PRO A 133 4.96 -0.41 7.79
CA PRO A 133 3.72 0.33 7.95
C PRO A 133 3.30 0.98 6.64
N VAL A 134 2.03 0.79 6.27
CA VAL A 134 1.40 1.37 5.08
C VAL A 134 0.16 2.13 5.50
N THR A 135 0.00 3.35 5.04
CA THR A 135 -1.18 4.17 5.30
C THR A 135 -1.77 4.66 3.99
N ILE A 136 -3.07 4.42 3.82
CA ILE A 136 -3.87 4.98 2.73
C ILE A 136 -4.71 6.08 3.33
N LYS A 137 -4.53 7.32 2.83
CA LYS A 137 -5.28 8.50 3.27
C LYS A 137 -5.88 9.19 2.08
N GLY A 138 -7.07 9.74 2.27
CA GLY A 138 -7.69 10.51 1.22
C GLY A 138 -8.72 11.51 1.71
N GLU A 139 -9.01 12.43 0.80
CA GLU A 139 -10.08 13.40 0.91
C GLU A 139 -11.00 13.24 -0.29
N VAL A 140 -12.28 13.10 -0.02
CA VAL A 140 -13.31 12.97 -1.04
C VAL A 140 -14.32 14.07 -0.78
N GLY A 141 -14.52 14.95 -1.73
CA GLY A 141 -15.38 16.10 -1.49
C GLY A 141 -15.93 16.78 -2.72
N SER A 142 -16.85 17.67 -2.45
CA SER A 142 -17.36 18.69 -3.37
C SER A 142 -17.16 20.06 -2.73
N GLY A 143 -17.54 21.14 -3.40
CA GLY A 143 -17.45 22.49 -2.84
C GLY A 143 -18.17 22.71 -1.50
N ALA A 144 -19.08 21.81 -1.12
CA ALA A 144 -19.90 21.91 0.10
C ALA A 144 -19.62 20.81 1.13
N GLN A 145 -18.97 19.74 0.76
CA GLN A 145 -18.74 18.57 1.64
C GLN A 145 -17.33 18.03 1.47
N LEU A 146 -16.73 17.62 2.58
CA LEU A 146 -15.43 16.99 2.64
C LEU A 146 -15.49 15.77 3.55
N ASN A 147 -15.13 14.62 3.00
CA ASN A 147 -15.00 13.37 3.74
C ASN A 147 -13.54 12.91 3.77
N HIS A 148 -13.11 12.41 4.89
CA HIS A 148 -11.79 11.83 5.06
C HIS A 148 -11.89 10.31 5.06
N VAL A 149 -10.93 9.68 4.42
CA VAL A 149 -10.75 8.24 4.43
C VAL A 149 -9.33 7.90 4.88
N GLU A 150 -9.20 6.92 5.75
CA GLU A 150 -7.91 6.44 6.21
C GLU A 150 -7.95 4.94 6.49
N TRP A 151 -6.97 4.22 5.97
CA TRP A 151 -6.72 2.81 6.29
C TRP A 151 -5.24 2.62 6.60
N GLY A 152 -4.96 2.04 7.77
CA GLY A 152 -3.61 1.72 8.22
C GLY A 152 -3.38 0.23 8.26
N PHE A 153 -2.20 -0.20 7.81
CA PHE A 153 -1.76 -1.59 7.81
C PHE A 153 -0.31 -1.69 8.22
N THR A 154 0.06 -2.84 8.75
CA THR A 154 1.45 -3.28 8.77
C THR A 154 1.55 -4.60 8.02
N ILE A 155 2.39 -4.64 7.01
CA ILE A 155 2.67 -5.85 6.22
C ILE A 155 3.99 -6.46 6.64
N PHE A 156 4.03 -7.79 6.69
CA PHE A 156 5.17 -8.54 7.21
C PHE A 156 5.81 -9.41 6.13
N GLY A 157 7.10 -9.63 6.26
CA GLY A 157 7.87 -10.48 5.36
C GLY A 157 7.48 -11.95 5.33
N ASN A 158 6.68 -12.41 6.30
CA ASN A 158 6.09 -13.75 6.32
C ASN A 158 4.72 -13.84 5.62
N GLY A 159 4.23 -12.73 5.05
CA GLY A 159 2.95 -12.64 4.36
C GLY A 159 1.78 -12.21 5.24
N HIS A 160 1.98 -12.08 6.55
CA HIS A 160 0.96 -11.59 7.47
C HIS A 160 0.67 -10.10 7.24
N ILE A 161 -0.55 -9.67 7.57
CA ILE A 161 -0.97 -8.27 7.58
C ILE A 161 -1.77 -7.98 8.84
N GLU A 162 -1.50 -6.84 9.45
CA GLU A 162 -2.28 -6.28 10.54
C GLU A 162 -2.96 -5.00 10.08
N GLN A 163 -4.21 -4.81 10.48
CA GLN A 163 -4.94 -3.57 10.26
C GLN A 163 -5.01 -2.76 11.55
N HIS A 164 -4.86 -1.45 11.44
CA HIS A 164 -4.92 -0.50 12.56
C HIS A 164 -6.15 0.38 12.49
#